data_c127e6066a713282ae7fdac6d6a7f795
#
_entry.id   c127e6066a713282ae7fdac6d6a7f795
#
_cell.length_a   1.000
_cell.length_b   1.000
_cell.length_c   1.000
_cell.angle_alpha   90.00
_cell.angle_beta   90.00
_cell.angle_gamma   90.00
#
_symmetry.space_group_name_H-M   'P 1'
#
loop_
_entity.id
_entity.type
_entity.pdbx_description
1 polymer ?
#
loop_
_entity_poly.entity_id
_entity_poly.type
_entity_poly.pdbx_seq_one_letter_code
_entity_poly.pdbx_strand_id
1 'polypeptide(L)'
;PSIRYHDNKFWVFFCTPKEGLFMSNAVNPSGPWSPLHLVKKVEKWEDPCPFWDEDGQAYLGRSRHGAGPIIIHKMSADGTRLLDEGMTVYTGPVAEGTKIFKKDGYYYLSIPEGGVGTGWQTILRSKNIYGPYEKKVVLEQGSTTINGPHQGAIVDTPDGQWAFFHFQHHHALGRVVHLQPMHWENDWPVIGVDFDRNGIGEPVYVCQKPIESKTIFAPQTDDDFSTPNLCLL
;
A
#
# COMPACT_ATOMS: atom_id res chain seq x y z
N PRO A 1 -6.58 -3.67 -2.69
CA PRO A 1 -7.16 -3.41 -1.37
C PRO A 1 -6.21 -2.65 -0.46
N SER A 2 -6.76 -2.05 0.61
CA SER A 2 -5.95 -1.45 1.68
C SER A 2 -6.63 -1.61 3.04
N ILE A 3 -5.79 -1.64 4.08
CA ILE A 3 -6.21 -1.59 5.47
C ILE A 3 -5.67 -0.30 6.10
N ARG A 4 -6.48 0.36 6.92
CA ARG A 4 -6.12 1.57 7.66
C ARG A 4 -6.67 1.50 9.07
N TYR A 5 -5.94 2.12 10.01
CA TYR A 5 -6.43 2.33 11.36
C TYR A 5 -6.86 3.78 11.50
N HIS A 6 -8.12 3.99 11.90
CA HIS A 6 -8.69 5.31 12.12
C HIS A 6 -9.85 5.20 13.11
N ASP A 7 -9.96 6.18 14.01
CA ASP A 7 -11.02 6.26 15.04
C ASP A 7 -11.21 4.93 15.80
N ASN A 8 -10.11 4.39 16.32
CA ASN A 8 -10.06 3.14 17.11
C ASN A 8 -10.60 1.89 16.37
N LYS A 9 -10.58 1.90 15.04
CA LYS A 9 -11.00 0.78 14.20
C LYS A 9 -10.01 0.55 13.06
N PHE A 10 -9.95 -0.70 12.64
CA PHE A 10 -9.35 -1.09 11.37
C PHE A 10 -10.41 -1.00 10.28
N TRP A 11 -10.04 -0.41 9.16
CA TRP A 11 -10.89 -0.21 7.99
C TRP A 11 -10.28 -0.91 6.79
N VAL A 12 -11.06 -1.74 6.10
CA VAL A 12 -10.66 -2.40 4.86
C VAL A 12 -11.53 -1.85 3.73
N PHE A 13 -10.86 -1.41 2.67
CA PHE A 13 -11.52 -1.02 1.42
C PHE A 13 -10.99 -1.89 0.29
N PHE A 14 -11.88 -2.38 -0.55
CA PHE A 14 -11.53 -3.17 -1.73
C PHE A 14 -12.54 -2.98 -2.84
N CYS A 15 -12.09 -3.22 -4.06
CA CYS A 15 -12.96 -3.27 -5.23
C CYS A 15 -13.09 -4.69 -5.73
N THR A 16 -14.28 -5.00 -6.26
CA THR A 16 -14.51 -6.16 -7.10
C THR A 16 -14.67 -5.69 -8.56
N PRO A 17 -14.35 -6.52 -9.55
CA PRO A 17 -14.34 -6.08 -10.95
C PRO A 17 -15.68 -5.58 -11.48
N LYS A 18 -16.79 -6.12 -10.96
CA LYS A 18 -18.16 -5.90 -11.48
C LYS A 18 -19.13 -5.29 -10.48
N GLU A 19 -18.98 -5.60 -9.19
CA GLU A 19 -19.98 -5.21 -8.18
C GLU A 19 -19.71 -3.83 -7.61
N GLY A 20 -18.43 -3.47 -7.39
CA GLY A 20 -18.09 -2.13 -6.95
C GLY A 20 -17.02 -1.98 -5.90
N LEU A 21 -17.06 -0.83 -5.23
CA LEU A 21 -16.24 -0.46 -4.09
C LEU A 21 -16.94 -0.83 -2.79
N PHE A 22 -16.29 -1.64 -1.98
CA PHE A 22 -16.79 -2.09 -0.69
C PHE A 22 -15.88 -1.64 0.45
N MET A 23 -16.47 -1.54 1.65
CA MET A 23 -15.73 -1.39 2.89
C MET A 23 -16.29 -2.28 4.00
N SER A 24 -15.45 -2.55 4.99
CA SER A 24 -15.79 -3.14 6.28
C SER A 24 -14.85 -2.58 7.35
N ASN A 25 -15.26 -2.62 8.61
CA ASN A 25 -14.41 -2.22 9.73
C ASN A 25 -14.53 -3.18 10.91
N ALA A 26 -13.51 -3.16 11.79
CA ALA A 26 -13.48 -3.93 13.02
C ALA A 26 -12.63 -3.22 14.08
N VAL A 27 -12.96 -3.40 15.34
CA VAL A 27 -12.14 -2.92 16.46
C VAL A 27 -10.84 -3.72 16.57
N ASN A 28 -10.91 -5.02 16.27
CA ASN A 28 -9.76 -5.92 16.28
C ASN A 28 -9.48 -6.41 14.85
N PRO A 29 -8.23 -6.41 14.37
CA PRO A 29 -7.92 -6.90 13.02
C PRO A 29 -8.25 -8.39 12.80
N SER A 30 -8.33 -9.17 13.87
CA SER A 30 -8.83 -10.55 13.82
C SER A 30 -10.36 -10.66 13.75
N GLY A 31 -11.06 -9.54 13.78
CA GLY A 31 -12.52 -9.47 13.75
C GLY A 31 -13.18 -9.48 15.13
N PRO A 32 -14.52 -9.62 15.21
CA PRO A 32 -15.40 -9.72 14.05
C PRO A 32 -15.45 -8.44 13.22
N TRP A 33 -15.50 -8.60 11.90
CA TRP A 33 -15.66 -7.51 10.94
C TRP A 33 -17.14 -7.17 10.76
N SER A 34 -17.43 -5.89 10.54
CA SER A 34 -18.79 -5.44 10.20
C SER A 34 -19.26 -6.08 8.89
N PRO A 35 -20.58 -6.20 8.65
CA PRO A 35 -21.09 -6.57 7.35
C PRO A 35 -20.52 -5.68 6.25
N LEU A 36 -20.30 -6.25 5.06
CA LEU A 36 -19.81 -5.49 3.91
C LEU A 36 -20.78 -4.37 3.54
N HIS A 37 -20.24 -3.17 3.40
CA HIS A 37 -20.97 -2.01 2.92
C HIS A 37 -20.55 -1.68 1.50
N LEU A 38 -21.51 -1.57 0.57
CA LEU A 38 -21.28 -1.12 -0.80
C LEU A 38 -21.20 0.41 -0.81
N VAL A 39 -19.99 0.95 -0.91
CA VAL A 39 -19.74 2.40 -0.93
C VAL A 39 -20.16 3.03 -2.25
N LYS A 40 -19.87 2.36 -3.38
CA LYS A 40 -20.27 2.79 -4.72
C LYS A 40 -20.38 1.60 -5.67
N LYS A 41 -21.48 1.49 -6.40
CA LYS A 41 -21.61 0.53 -7.50
C LYS A 41 -20.82 1.07 -8.71
N VAL A 42 -19.75 0.40 -9.05
CA VAL A 42 -18.83 0.78 -10.15
C VAL A 42 -18.14 -0.45 -10.68
N GLU A 43 -17.67 -0.38 -11.92
CA GLU A 43 -16.88 -1.43 -12.55
C GLU A 43 -15.44 -0.96 -12.80
N LYS A 44 -14.52 -1.92 -12.81
CA LYS A 44 -13.11 -1.70 -13.21
C LYS A 44 -12.38 -0.64 -12.38
N TRP A 45 -12.74 -0.49 -11.10
CA TRP A 45 -11.93 0.23 -10.14
C TRP A 45 -11.01 -0.74 -9.41
N GLU A 46 -9.83 -0.27 -9.03
CA GLU A 46 -8.89 -1.07 -8.24
C GLU A 46 -8.08 -0.21 -7.26
N ASP A 47 -7.44 -0.89 -6.30
CA ASP A 47 -6.53 -0.34 -5.30
C ASP A 47 -7.08 0.85 -4.51
N PRO A 48 -8.29 0.74 -3.95
CA PRO A 48 -8.84 1.82 -3.14
C PRO A 48 -8.02 1.97 -1.85
N CYS A 49 -7.70 3.20 -1.49
CA CYS A 49 -7.01 3.56 -0.27
C CYS A 49 -7.74 4.72 0.42
N PRO A 50 -8.42 4.48 1.55
CA PRO A 50 -9.00 5.55 2.33
C PRO A 50 -7.91 6.32 3.07
N PHE A 51 -8.16 7.60 3.28
CA PHE A 51 -7.33 8.50 4.05
C PHE A 51 -8.22 9.50 4.77
N TRP A 52 -8.01 9.66 6.06
CA TRP A 52 -8.66 10.68 6.90
C TRP A 52 -7.61 11.72 7.27
N ASP A 53 -7.89 12.97 6.91
CA ASP A 53 -7.00 14.08 7.21
C ASP A 53 -7.27 14.65 8.63
N GLU A 54 -6.34 15.41 9.14
CA GLU A 54 -6.38 16.03 10.46
C GLU A 54 -7.49 17.08 10.59
N ASP A 55 -7.95 17.64 9.47
CA ASP A 55 -9.07 18.60 9.42
C ASP A 55 -10.45 17.91 9.46
N GLY A 56 -10.48 16.57 9.52
CA GLY A 56 -11.70 15.77 9.54
C GLY A 56 -12.26 15.42 8.14
N GLN A 57 -11.66 15.93 7.07
CA GLN A 57 -12.07 15.55 5.73
C GLN A 57 -11.47 14.17 5.38
N ALA A 58 -12.30 13.26 4.89
CA ALA A 58 -11.86 11.97 4.40
C ALA A 58 -11.76 11.95 2.87
N TYR A 59 -10.84 11.12 2.38
CA TYR A 59 -10.56 10.95 0.96
C TYR A 59 -10.42 9.46 0.62
N LEU A 60 -10.60 9.14 -0.65
CA LEU A 60 -10.32 7.82 -1.22
C LEU A 60 -9.47 7.97 -2.47
N GLY A 61 -8.25 7.46 -2.44
CA GLY A 61 -7.42 7.30 -3.63
C GLY A 61 -7.70 5.97 -4.29
N ARG A 62 -7.60 5.91 -5.61
CA ARG A 62 -7.75 4.68 -6.38
C ARG A 62 -7.07 4.74 -7.73
N SER A 63 -6.91 3.60 -8.36
CA SER A 63 -6.59 3.45 -9.78
C SER A 63 -7.75 2.84 -10.56
N ARG A 64 -7.53 2.57 -11.83
CA ARG A 64 -8.45 1.87 -12.73
C ARG A 64 -7.89 0.50 -13.03
N HIS A 65 -8.74 -0.51 -13.11
CA HIS A 65 -8.36 -1.88 -13.44
C HIS A 65 -7.52 -1.98 -14.72
N GLY A 66 -6.39 -2.65 -14.61
CA GLY A 66 -5.39 -2.74 -15.67
C GLY A 66 -4.44 -1.55 -15.69
N ALA A 67 -4.30 -0.87 -14.54
CA ALA A 67 -3.60 0.38 -14.32
C ALA A 67 -4.24 1.59 -15.03
N GLY A 68 -3.99 2.76 -14.55
CA GLY A 68 -4.59 3.96 -15.13
C GLY A 68 -4.32 5.19 -14.30
N PRO A 69 -5.08 6.28 -14.49
CA PRO A 69 -4.86 7.47 -13.69
C PRO A 69 -5.13 7.21 -12.22
N ILE A 70 -4.34 7.85 -11.38
CA ILE A 70 -4.60 7.94 -9.95
C ILE A 70 -5.63 9.03 -9.72
N ILE A 71 -6.72 8.65 -9.06
CA ILE A 71 -7.88 9.51 -8.83
C ILE A 71 -8.12 9.61 -7.34
N ILE A 72 -8.35 10.82 -6.85
CA ILE A 72 -8.72 11.09 -5.46
C ILE A 72 -10.14 11.61 -5.40
N HIS A 73 -10.96 10.98 -4.57
CA HIS A 73 -12.32 11.37 -4.25
C HIS A 73 -12.39 11.98 -2.85
N LYS A 74 -13.28 12.92 -2.63
CA LYS A 74 -13.77 13.23 -1.29
C LYS A 74 -14.67 12.08 -0.82
N MET A 75 -14.52 11.71 0.44
CA MET A 75 -15.27 10.64 1.09
C MET A 75 -15.95 11.18 2.35
N SER A 76 -17.09 10.61 2.72
CA SER A 76 -17.70 10.90 4.03
C SER A 76 -16.79 10.40 5.15
N ALA A 77 -16.80 11.09 6.28
CA ALA A 77 -15.94 10.77 7.42
C ALA A 77 -16.18 9.33 7.94
N ASP A 78 -17.42 8.83 7.82
CA ASP A 78 -17.81 7.47 8.17
C ASP A 78 -17.46 6.41 7.11
N GLY A 79 -16.77 6.80 6.02
CA GLY A 79 -16.32 5.91 4.96
C GLY A 79 -17.41 5.29 4.09
N THR A 80 -18.69 5.66 4.30
CA THR A 80 -19.82 4.95 3.68
C THR A 80 -20.15 5.40 2.27
N ARG A 81 -19.66 6.58 1.84
CA ARG A 81 -20.00 7.12 0.51
C ARG A 81 -18.92 8.06 -0.01
N LEU A 82 -18.81 8.16 -1.33
CA LEU A 82 -18.04 9.20 -2.00
C LEU A 82 -18.90 10.45 -2.19
N LEU A 83 -18.28 11.62 -2.05
CA LEU A 83 -18.97 12.92 -2.06
C LEU A 83 -18.81 13.67 -3.39
N ASP A 84 -17.97 13.14 -4.30
CA ASP A 84 -17.71 13.72 -5.62
C ASP A 84 -17.43 12.63 -6.67
N GLU A 85 -17.18 13.03 -7.90
CA GLU A 85 -16.81 12.12 -8.98
C GLU A 85 -15.29 11.83 -9.04
N GLY A 86 -14.50 12.47 -8.19
CA GLY A 86 -13.05 12.32 -8.10
C GLY A 86 -12.28 13.15 -9.09
N MET A 87 -11.06 13.47 -8.72
CA MET A 87 -10.11 14.25 -9.50
C MET A 87 -8.91 13.41 -9.88
N THR A 88 -8.56 13.37 -11.16
CA THR A 88 -7.29 12.79 -11.60
C THR A 88 -6.14 13.66 -11.12
N VAL A 89 -5.26 13.07 -10.31
CA VAL A 89 -4.10 13.77 -9.73
C VAL A 89 -2.78 13.35 -10.36
N TYR A 90 -2.75 12.18 -10.98
CA TYR A 90 -1.54 11.68 -11.62
C TYR A 90 -1.87 10.68 -12.73
N THR A 91 -1.05 10.70 -13.80
CA THR A 91 -1.04 9.68 -14.85
C THR A 91 0.40 9.28 -15.10
N GLY A 92 0.70 8.01 -14.97
CA GLY A 92 2.03 7.45 -15.17
C GLY A 92 1.99 6.09 -15.85
N PRO A 93 3.15 5.54 -16.24
CA PRO A 93 3.25 4.27 -16.94
C PRO A 93 2.82 3.11 -16.01
N VAL A 94 1.65 2.53 -16.28
CA VAL A 94 1.09 1.43 -15.46
C VAL A 94 1.00 1.82 -13.97
N ALA A 95 0.55 3.04 -13.69
CA ALA A 95 0.41 3.54 -12.32
C ALA A 95 -0.80 2.88 -11.63
N GLU A 96 -0.58 2.29 -10.46
CA GLU A 96 -1.61 1.57 -9.69
C GLU A 96 -1.28 1.54 -8.18
N GLY A 97 -1.90 0.68 -7.41
CA GLY A 97 -1.49 0.33 -6.03
C GLY A 97 -1.48 1.47 -5.03
N THR A 98 -2.23 2.52 -5.27
CA THR A 98 -2.17 3.79 -4.53
C THR A 98 -2.29 3.62 -3.02
N LYS A 99 -1.33 4.19 -2.28
CA LYS A 99 -1.41 4.36 -0.84
C LYS A 99 -1.21 5.84 -0.50
N ILE A 100 -2.13 6.40 0.28
CA ILE A 100 -2.10 7.82 0.71
C ILE A 100 -1.68 7.89 2.16
N PHE A 101 -0.81 8.81 2.49
CA PHE A 101 -0.48 9.19 3.86
C PHE A 101 -0.02 10.64 3.93
N LYS A 102 0.07 11.19 5.14
CA LYS A 102 0.56 12.54 5.41
C LYS A 102 1.70 12.49 6.40
N LYS A 103 2.76 13.25 6.14
CA LYS A 103 3.90 13.38 7.02
C LYS A 103 4.52 14.77 6.89
N ASP A 104 4.81 15.42 8.01
CA ASP A 104 5.47 16.73 8.07
C ASP A 104 4.83 17.79 7.15
N GLY A 105 3.48 17.75 7.08
CA GLY A 105 2.66 18.67 6.29
C GLY A 105 2.71 18.43 4.77
N TYR A 106 3.23 17.29 4.32
CA TYR A 106 3.13 16.83 2.93
C TYR A 106 2.15 15.66 2.83
N TYR A 107 1.37 15.64 1.76
CA TYR A 107 0.65 14.47 1.29
C TYR A 107 1.56 13.66 0.38
N TYR A 108 1.55 12.36 0.59
CA TYR A 108 2.31 11.39 -0.18
C TYR A 108 1.38 10.39 -0.84
N LEU A 109 1.63 10.12 -2.12
CA LEU A 109 1.06 8.97 -2.81
C LEU A 109 2.20 8.00 -3.11
N SER A 110 2.14 6.82 -2.51
CA SER A 110 3.06 5.72 -2.80
C SER A 110 2.41 4.82 -3.83
N ILE A 111 3.01 4.74 -5.01
CA ILE A 111 2.45 4.03 -6.17
C ILE A 111 3.52 3.16 -6.84
N PRO A 112 3.23 1.91 -7.19
CA PRO A 112 4.03 1.16 -8.13
C PRO A 112 3.73 1.61 -9.57
N GLU A 113 4.77 1.59 -10.41
CA GLU A 113 4.68 1.87 -11.85
C GLU A 113 5.44 0.79 -12.64
N GLY A 114 5.25 0.74 -13.96
CA GLY A 114 6.01 -0.14 -14.86
C GLY A 114 5.60 -1.62 -14.87
N GLY A 115 4.57 -1.98 -14.09
CA GLY A 115 4.01 -3.33 -14.04
C GLY A 115 4.78 -4.31 -13.15
N VAL A 116 4.15 -5.46 -12.87
CA VAL A 116 4.59 -6.40 -11.81
C VAL A 116 5.94 -7.09 -12.08
N GLY A 117 6.37 -7.19 -13.31
CA GLY A 117 7.63 -7.90 -13.67
C GLY A 117 8.84 -6.98 -13.79
N THR A 118 8.64 -5.72 -14.08
CA THR A 118 9.69 -4.77 -14.46
C THR A 118 9.50 -3.39 -13.83
N GLY A 119 8.59 -3.26 -12.89
CA GLY A 119 8.19 -2.00 -12.31
C GLY A 119 9.15 -1.49 -11.23
N TRP A 120 8.77 -0.38 -10.68
CA TRP A 120 9.47 0.34 -9.63
C TRP A 120 8.49 1.02 -8.69
N GLN A 121 8.97 1.47 -7.54
CA GLN A 121 8.18 2.24 -6.58
C GLN A 121 8.41 3.74 -6.78
N THR A 122 7.32 4.44 -6.99
CA THR A 122 7.28 5.91 -7.11
C THR A 122 6.61 6.52 -5.88
N ILE A 123 7.14 7.65 -5.45
CA ILE A 123 6.49 8.54 -4.49
C ILE A 123 6.16 9.86 -5.17
N LEU A 124 4.92 10.28 -4.98
CA LEU A 124 4.45 11.62 -5.32
C LEU A 124 4.27 12.41 -4.02
N ARG A 125 4.77 13.64 -3.96
CA ARG A 125 4.72 14.51 -2.78
C ARG A 125 4.11 15.86 -3.10
N SER A 126 3.22 16.37 -2.27
CA SER A 126 2.61 17.70 -2.43
C SER A 126 2.19 18.30 -1.10
N LYS A 127 2.11 19.64 -1.02
CA LYS A 127 1.47 20.35 0.10
C LYS A 127 -0.07 20.37 0.00
N ASN A 128 -0.63 19.93 -1.13
CA ASN A 128 -2.07 19.84 -1.35
C ASN A 128 -2.41 18.43 -1.84
N ILE A 129 -3.47 17.82 -1.27
CA ILE A 129 -3.87 16.45 -1.62
C ILE A 129 -4.22 16.26 -3.11
N TYR A 130 -4.61 17.32 -3.78
CA TYR A 130 -4.87 17.30 -5.22
C TYR A 130 -3.67 17.71 -6.08
N GLY A 131 -2.50 17.94 -5.46
CA GLY A 131 -1.30 18.38 -6.16
C GLY A 131 -1.19 19.91 -6.31
N PRO A 132 -0.28 20.39 -7.18
CA PRO A 132 0.60 19.57 -8.03
C PRO A 132 1.59 18.74 -7.22
N TYR A 133 1.93 17.57 -7.74
CA TYR A 133 2.85 16.65 -7.11
C TYR A 133 4.26 16.73 -7.70
N GLU A 134 5.25 16.72 -6.81
CA GLU A 134 6.62 16.35 -7.15
C GLU A 134 6.71 14.83 -7.22
N LYS A 135 7.47 14.30 -8.19
CA LYS A 135 7.64 12.87 -8.41
C LYS A 135 9.08 12.44 -8.15
N LYS A 136 9.25 11.29 -7.47
CA LYS A 136 10.55 10.61 -7.34
C LYS A 136 10.35 9.09 -7.39
N VAL A 137 11.20 8.39 -8.17
CA VAL A 137 11.40 6.94 -8.02
C VAL A 137 12.25 6.71 -6.78
N VAL A 138 11.85 5.80 -5.92
CA VAL A 138 12.48 5.58 -4.61
C VAL A 138 12.96 4.14 -4.39
N LEU A 139 12.54 3.20 -5.22
CA LEU A 139 13.00 1.82 -5.20
C LEU A 139 12.85 1.22 -6.60
N GLU A 140 13.89 0.60 -7.10
CA GLU A 140 13.86 -0.19 -8.33
C GLU A 140 14.67 -1.47 -8.15
N GLN A 141 14.61 -2.40 -9.10
CA GLN A 141 15.34 -3.65 -9.04
C GLN A 141 16.86 -3.45 -8.89
N GLY A 142 17.40 -2.48 -9.60
CA GLY A 142 18.84 -2.20 -9.65
C GLY A 142 19.66 -3.43 -10.03
N SER A 143 20.72 -3.66 -9.30
CA SER A 143 21.64 -4.79 -9.50
C SER A 143 21.17 -6.13 -8.95
N THR A 144 20.00 -6.18 -8.29
CA THR A 144 19.48 -7.36 -7.59
C THR A 144 18.68 -8.28 -8.51
N THR A 145 18.35 -9.47 -8.03
CA THR A 145 17.38 -10.36 -8.68
C THR A 145 15.94 -10.17 -8.19
N ILE A 146 15.70 -9.21 -7.29
CA ILE A 146 14.36 -8.90 -6.77
C ILE A 146 13.72 -7.90 -7.72
N ASN A 147 13.04 -8.44 -8.74
CA ASN A 147 12.45 -7.66 -9.81
C ASN A 147 11.16 -6.96 -9.40
N GLY A 148 10.86 -5.86 -10.08
CA GLY A 148 9.57 -5.20 -10.11
C GLY A 148 8.94 -4.93 -8.74
N PRO A 149 9.60 -4.19 -7.80
CA PRO A 149 8.99 -3.85 -6.53
C PRO A 149 7.60 -3.29 -6.72
N HIS A 150 6.56 -3.96 -6.16
CA HIS A 150 5.18 -3.68 -6.51
C HIS A 150 4.24 -3.73 -5.30
N GLN A 151 3.15 -2.96 -5.35
CA GLN A 151 2.10 -2.90 -4.32
C GLN A 151 2.65 -2.63 -2.90
N GLY A 152 3.56 -1.67 -2.79
CA GLY A 152 4.28 -1.41 -1.56
C GLY A 152 3.44 -0.79 -0.45
N ALA A 153 3.86 -1.05 0.79
CA ALA A 153 3.31 -0.45 2.00
C ALA A 153 4.44 0.07 2.90
N ILE A 154 4.40 1.38 3.16
CA ILE A 154 5.24 2.02 4.15
C ILE A 154 4.62 1.76 5.53
N VAL A 155 5.43 1.30 6.46
CA VAL A 155 5.03 1.06 7.85
C VAL A 155 6.07 1.67 8.79
N ASP A 156 5.59 2.17 9.92
CA ASP A 156 6.41 2.64 11.02
C ASP A 156 6.16 1.81 12.28
N THR A 157 7.13 1.81 13.16
CA THR A 157 7.08 1.12 14.44
C THR A 157 6.88 2.11 15.58
N PRO A 158 6.39 1.68 16.75
CA PRO A 158 6.22 2.57 17.90
C PRO A 158 7.50 3.26 18.38
N ASP A 159 8.68 2.71 18.10
CA ASP A 159 9.98 3.28 18.39
C ASP A 159 10.56 4.14 17.25
N GLY A 160 9.75 4.42 16.23
CA GLY A 160 10.06 5.36 15.16
C GLY A 160 10.93 4.80 14.03
N GLN A 161 11.11 3.48 13.95
CA GLN A 161 11.75 2.86 12.79
C GLN A 161 10.75 2.75 11.63
N TRP A 162 11.29 2.75 10.41
CA TRP A 162 10.50 2.66 9.19
C TRP A 162 10.89 1.44 8.38
N ALA A 163 9.92 0.82 7.74
CA ALA A 163 10.13 -0.30 6.85
C ALA A 163 9.15 -0.23 5.67
N PHE A 164 9.51 -0.93 4.61
CA PHE A 164 8.71 -1.01 3.40
C PHE A 164 8.46 -2.45 3.01
N PHE A 165 7.21 -2.84 2.88
CA PHE A 165 6.82 -4.12 2.31
C PHE A 165 6.51 -3.96 0.84
N HIS A 166 6.96 -4.90 0.02
CA HIS A 166 6.57 -5.02 -1.38
C HIS A 166 6.57 -6.48 -1.80
N PHE A 167 5.99 -6.79 -2.94
CA PHE A 167 6.16 -8.12 -3.51
C PHE A 167 7.07 -8.11 -4.74
N GLN A 168 7.64 -9.26 -5.01
CA GLN A 168 8.29 -9.65 -6.25
C GLN A 168 7.39 -10.63 -6.99
N HIS A 169 7.21 -10.48 -8.30
CA HIS A 169 6.56 -11.49 -9.12
C HIS A 169 7.54 -12.60 -9.47
N HIS A 170 7.30 -13.80 -8.99
CA HIS A 170 8.22 -14.94 -9.14
C HIS A 170 7.54 -16.14 -9.82
N HIS A 171 7.03 -15.92 -11.04
CA HIS A 171 6.44 -16.97 -11.89
C HIS A 171 5.52 -17.96 -11.12
N ALA A 172 5.90 -19.23 -11.07
CA ALA A 172 5.11 -20.30 -10.43
C ALA A 172 4.99 -20.14 -8.91
N LEU A 173 5.91 -19.41 -8.24
CA LEU A 173 5.83 -19.14 -6.81
C LEU A 173 4.89 -17.97 -6.49
N GLY A 174 4.37 -17.29 -7.52
CA GLY A 174 3.46 -16.18 -7.36
C GLY A 174 4.13 -14.90 -6.89
N ARG A 175 3.53 -14.25 -5.89
CA ARG A 175 3.96 -12.95 -5.36
C ARG A 175 4.69 -13.14 -4.03
N VAL A 176 6.01 -13.16 -4.08
CA VAL A 176 6.86 -13.29 -2.89
C VAL A 176 6.99 -11.94 -2.21
N VAL A 177 6.67 -11.87 -0.92
CA VAL A 177 6.72 -10.63 -0.14
C VAL A 177 8.12 -10.43 0.43
N HIS A 178 8.61 -9.20 0.31
CA HIS A 178 9.88 -8.73 0.85
C HIS A 178 9.65 -7.61 1.85
N LEU A 179 10.52 -7.55 2.86
CA LEU A 179 10.65 -6.43 3.78
C LEU A 179 11.95 -5.69 3.47
N GLN A 180 11.88 -4.37 3.29
CA GLN A 180 13.03 -3.52 3.07
C GLN A 180 13.22 -2.54 4.23
N PRO A 181 14.47 -2.26 4.63
CA PRO A 181 14.76 -1.14 5.53
C PRO A 181 14.38 0.16 4.83
N MET A 182 13.98 1.15 5.61
CA MET A 182 13.61 2.46 5.07
C MET A 182 14.00 3.58 6.05
N HIS A 183 14.43 4.69 5.53
CA HIS A 183 14.61 5.93 6.27
C HIS A 183 14.20 7.15 5.45
N TRP A 184 14.17 8.33 6.06
CA TRP A 184 13.78 9.56 5.40
C TRP A 184 14.98 10.48 5.21
N GLU A 185 15.13 11.01 4.00
CA GLU A 185 16.11 12.05 3.64
C GLU A 185 15.44 13.18 2.88
N ASN A 186 15.53 14.42 3.39
CA ASN A 186 14.95 15.61 2.74
C ASN A 186 13.47 15.44 2.37
N ASP A 187 12.70 14.85 3.28
CA ASP A 187 11.27 14.54 3.10
C ASP A 187 10.98 13.54 1.97
N TRP A 188 11.95 12.69 1.60
CA TRP A 188 11.78 11.58 0.71
C TRP A 188 12.19 10.26 1.36
N PRO A 189 11.45 9.16 1.11
CA PRO A 189 11.88 7.87 1.60
C PRO A 189 13.05 7.35 0.76
N VAL A 190 14.04 6.79 1.43
CA VAL A 190 15.07 5.92 0.85
C VAL A 190 14.74 4.51 1.28
N ILE A 191 14.47 3.64 0.32
CA ILE A 191 13.98 2.27 0.55
C ILE A 191 15.05 1.28 0.10
N GLY A 192 15.38 0.29 0.94
CA GLY A 192 16.49 -0.61 0.67
C GLY A 192 17.84 0.08 0.87
N VAL A 193 18.74 -0.08 -0.09
CA VAL A 193 20.09 0.54 -0.06
C VAL A 193 20.34 1.30 -1.35
N ASP A 194 20.69 2.57 -1.22
CA ASP A 194 21.13 3.42 -2.33
C ASP A 194 22.66 3.36 -2.43
N PHE A 195 23.18 2.42 -3.24
CA PHE A 195 24.60 2.13 -3.35
C PHE A 195 25.38 3.22 -4.08
N ASP A 196 24.78 3.81 -5.09
CA ASP A 196 25.43 4.81 -5.96
C ASP A 196 25.06 6.25 -5.61
N ARG A 197 24.23 6.44 -4.58
CA ARG A 197 23.78 7.74 -4.06
C ARG A 197 22.99 8.58 -5.07
N ASN A 198 22.28 7.90 -5.95
CA ASN A 198 21.39 8.59 -6.90
C ASN A 198 20.01 8.93 -6.31
N GLY A 199 19.75 8.49 -5.08
CA GLY A 199 18.51 8.68 -4.35
C GLY A 199 17.42 7.65 -4.69
N ILE A 200 17.78 6.57 -5.41
CA ILE A 200 16.91 5.45 -5.72
C ILE A 200 17.49 4.21 -5.01
N GLY A 201 16.71 3.59 -4.13
CA GLY A 201 17.18 2.40 -3.43
C GLY A 201 17.03 1.14 -4.27
N GLU A 202 17.80 0.13 -3.88
CA GLU A 202 17.71 -1.24 -4.40
C GLU A 202 17.29 -2.19 -3.28
N PRO A 203 16.52 -3.25 -3.56
CA PRO A 203 16.11 -4.23 -2.55
C PRO A 203 17.32 -4.92 -1.90
N VAL A 204 17.22 -5.22 -0.61
CA VAL A 204 18.19 -6.07 0.09
C VAL A 204 17.61 -7.47 0.33
N TYR A 205 18.48 -8.49 0.33
CA TYR A 205 18.06 -9.87 0.61
C TYR A 205 17.93 -10.14 2.11
N VAL A 206 18.65 -9.39 2.93
CA VAL A 206 18.68 -9.54 4.38
C VAL A 206 18.75 -8.17 5.02
N CYS A 207 17.91 -7.93 6.02
CA CYS A 207 18.01 -6.75 6.88
C CYS A 207 17.68 -7.10 8.32
N GLN A 208 18.04 -6.20 9.22
CA GLN A 208 17.64 -6.32 10.62
C GLN A 208 16.13 -6.13 10.72
N LYS A 209 15.46 -6.94 11.54
CA LYS A 209 14.04 -6.75 11.84
C LYS A 209 13.83 -5.38 12.50
N PRO A 210 12.82 -4.61 12.05
CA PRO A 210 12.52 -3.32 12.65
C PRO A 210 11.92 -3.42 14.06
N ILE A 211 11.51 -4.60 14.48
CA ILE A 211 10.97 -4.90 15.81
C ILE A 211 11.69 -6.12 16.36
N GLU A 212 12.21 -6.02 17.59
CA GLU A 212 12.73 -7.19 18.29
C GLU A 212 11.60 -8.17 18.60
N SER A 213 11.80 -9.41 18.21
CA SER A 213 10.91 -10.52 18.56
C SER A 213 11.68 -11.59 19.33
N LYS A 214 11.25 -11.87 20.53
CA LYS A 214 11.79 -12.99 21.33
C LYS A 214 11.25 -14.34 20.87
N THR A 215 10.19 -14.35 20.10
CA THR A 215 9.53 -15.57 19.61
C THR A 215 9.86 -15.76 18.14
N ILE A 216 10.47 -16.88 17.82
CA ILE A 216 10.61 -17.34 16.45
C ILE A 216 9.30 -18.06 16.11
N PHE A 217 8.51 -17.46 15.24
CA PHE A 217 7.34 -18.12 14.66
C PHE A 217 7.75 -18.73 13.31
N ALA A 218 7.71 -20.03 13.23
CA ALA A 218 7.82 -20.75 11.98
C ALA A 218 6.41 -21.24 11.60
N PRO A 219 5.86 -20.84 10.45
CA PRO A 219 4.61 -21.41 9.99
C PRO A 219 4.77 -22.93 9.82
N GLN A 220 3.70 -23.65 10.04
CA GLN A 220 3.65 -25.07 9.73
C GLN A 220 3.88 -25.24 8.21
N THR A 221 4.86 -26.06 7.84
CA THR A 221 5.21 -26.29 6.43
C THR A 221 4.52 -27.50 5.84
N ASP A 222 4.02 -28.38 6.70
CA ASP A 222 3.40 -29.66 6.32
C ASP A 222 2.10 -29.84 7.09
N ASP A 223 1.12 -30.48 6.44
CA ASP A 223 -0.13 -30.92 7.05
C ASP A 223 -0.18 -32.46 6.94
N ASP A 224 -0.30 -33.14 8.06
CA ASP A 224 -0.43 -34.61 8.13
C ASP A 224 -1.88 -35.07 7.95
N PHE A 225 -2.81 -34.11 7.73
CA PHE A 225 -4.25 -34.37 7.57
C PHE A 225 -4.89 -35.11 8.75
N SER A 226 -4.28 -35.05 9.95
CA SER A 226 -4.81 -35.67 11.17
C SER A 226 -6.02 -34.97 11.76
N THR A 227 -6.27 -33.73 11.32
CA THR A 227 -7.44 -32.95 11.73
C THR A 227 -8.27 -32.53 10.51
N PRO A 228 -9.62 -32.38 10.67
CA PRO A 228 -10.49 -31.95 9.59
C PRO A 228 -10.31 -30.47 9.21
N ASN A 229 -9.54 -29.71 9.97
CA ASN A 229 -9.29 -28.29 9.72
C ASN A 229 -7.91 -28.13 9.06
N LEU A 230 -7.90 -27.67 7.83
CA LEU A 230 -6.70 -27.10 7.25
C LEU A 230 -6.27 -25.94 8.16
N CYS A 231 -5.10 -26.05 8.78
CA CYS A 231 -4.49 -24.89 9.42
C CYS A 231 -4.25 -23.87 8.32
N LEU A 232 -5.06 -22.83 8.28
CA LEU A 232 -4.81 -21.69 7.38
C LEU A 232 -3.47 -21.08 7.79
N LEU A 233 -2.50 -21.22 6.91
CA LEU A 233 -1.19 -20.61 6.98
C LEU A 233 -1.30 -19.09 6.87
#